data_4945f9ff1dab8ec01b62fc25ffa26578
#
_entry.id   4945f9ff1dab8ec01b62fc25ffa26578
#
_cell.length_a   1.000
_cell.length_b   1.000
_cell.length_c   1.000
_cell.angle_alpha   90.00
_cell.angle_beta   90.00
_cell.angle_gamma   90.00
#
_symmetry.space_group_name_H-M   'P 1'
#
loop_
_entity.id
_entity.type
_entity.pdbx_description
1 polymer ?
#
loop_
_entity_poly.entity_id
_entity_poly.type
_entity_poly.pdbx_seq_one_letter_code
_entity_poly.pdbx_strand_id
1 'polypeptide(L)'
;MKKSVNFIILGAILSIIAISTYIFTQNQIEIPKEMIISAVKSHFPIKKSMYTLGDMKLSNPTVYFENDKLIIDADYEFKDRTTSELTTGKANFESELEYKNSNLYLWNFNLKKLITKDGKDTKPDKYALTLISTISYELQYKKPLLYLGSNKKFNSIKNVKIKNNKVLGEK
;
A
#
# COMPACT_ATOMS: atom_id res chain seq x y z
N MET A 1 37.74 -13.54 39.73
CA MET A 1 36.72 -14.46 39.19
C MET A 1 35.42 -13.81 38.73
N LYS A 2 34.87 -12.79 39.40
CA LYS A 2 33.57 -12.17 38.93
C LYS A 2 33.62 -11.48 37.57
N LYS A 3 34.74 -10.87 37.15
CA LYS A 3 34.84 -10.18 35.85
C LYS A 3 34.81 -11.12 34.62
N SER A 4 35.39 -12.31 34.73
CA SER A 4 35.42 -13.28 33.62
C SER A 4 34.04 -13.90 33.35
N VAL A 5 33.23 -14.11 34.38
CA VAL A 5 31.88 -14.65 34.25
C VAL A 5 30.98 -13.66 33.51
N ASN A 6 31.10 -12.36 33.79
CA ASN A 6 30.32 -11.33 33.08
C ASN A 6 30.66 -11.25 31.57
N PHE A 7 31.93 -11.44 31.20
CA PHE A 7 32.33 -11.48 29.80
C PHE A 7 31.78 -12.70 29.03
N ILE A 8 31.71 -13.86 29.70
CA ILE A 8 31.15 -15.09 29.11
C ILE A 8 29.65 -14.94 28.92
N ILE A 9 28.92 -14.36 29.87
CA ILE A 9 27.48 -14.10 29.77
C ILE A 9 27.19 -13.10 28.64
N LEU A 10 27.95 -12.03 28.56
CA LEU A 10 27.79 -11.01 27.49
C LEU A 10 28.04 -11.62 26.10
N GLY A 11 29.07 -12.44 25.97
CA GLY A 11 29.36 -13.14 24.70
C GLY A 11 28.26 -14.12 24.31
N ALA A 12 27.68 -14.86 25.28
CA ALA A 12 26.56 -15.76 25.01
C ALA A 12 25.29 -14.99 24.55
N ILE A 13 24.97 -13.87 25.18
CA ILE A 13 23.84 -13.02 24.81
C ILE A 13 24.02 -12.47 23.39
N LEU A 14 25.20 -11.94 23.06
CA LEU A 14 25.50 -11.43 21.72
C LEU A 14 25.41 -12.53 20.67
N SER A 15 25.87 -13.75 20.95
CA SER A 15 25.76 -14.88 20.04
C SER A 15 24.32 -15.31 19.79
N ILE A 16 23.48 -15.33 20.82
CA ILE A 16 22.05 -15.64 20.70
C ILE A 16 21.34 -14.58 19.85
N ILE A 17 21.65 -13.30 20.07
CA ILE A 17 21.09 -12.20 19.27
C ILE A 17 21.52 -12.34 17.79
N ALA A 18 22.79 -12.62 17.53
CA ALA A 18 23.30 -12.79 16.19
C ALA A 18 22.66 -13.98 15.45
N ILE A 19 22.52 -15.13 16.13
CA ILE A 19 21.88 -16.33 15.58
C ILE A 19 20.38 -16.08 15.30
N SER A 20 19.68 -15.46 16.25
CA SER A 20 18.26 -15.16 16.07
C SER A 20 18.02 -14.17 14.92
N THR A 21 18.88 -13.15 14.79
CA THR A 21 18.82 -12.20 13.66
C THR A 21 19.09 -12.89 12.31
N TYR A 22 20.08 -13.78 12.27
CA TYR A 22 20.41 -14.56 11.09
C TYR A 22 19.28 -15.48 10.65
N ILE A 23 18.67 -16.23 11.58
CA ILE A 23 17.53 -17.11 11.30
C ILE A 23 16.33 -16.28 10.82
N PHE A 24 16.08 -15.12 11.43
CA PHE A 24 14.98 -14.25 11.05
C PHE A 24 15.14 -13.68 9.64
N THR A 25 16.35 -13.29 9.26
CA THR A 25 16.63 -12.77 7.90
C THR A 25 16.56 -13.85 6.83
N GLN A 26 16.87 -15.10 7.14
CA GLN A 26 16.72 -16.23 6.20
C GLN A 26 15.27 -16.59 5.88
N ASN A 27 14.32 -16.22 6.76
CA ASN A 27 12.91 -16.50 6.57
C ASN A 27 12.16 -15.38 5.81
N GLN A 28 12.88 -14.36 5.33
CA GLN A 28 12.29 -13.25 4.60
C GLN A 28 12.84 -13.14 3.18
N ILE A 29 11.97 -12.75 2.27
CA ILE A 29 12.32 -12.45 0.87
C ILE A 29 11.91 -11.02 0.59
N GLU A 30 12.85 -10.18 0.16
CA GLU A 30 12.52 -8.82 -0.28
C GLU A 30 11.83 -8.86 -1.65
N ILE A 31 10.65 -8.27 -1.73
CA ILE A 31 9.91 -8.05 -2.98
C ILE A 31 10.31 -6.66 -3.47
N PRO A 32 10.81 -6.53 -4.72
CA PRO A 32 11.24 -5.23 -5.25
C PRO A 32 10.09 -4.21 -5.22
N LYS A 33 10.36 -3.03 -4.70
CA LYS A 33 9.36 -1.94 -4.63
C LYS A 33 8.83 -1.56 -6.00
N GLU A 34 9.70 -1.60 -7.00
CA GLU A 34 9.39 -1.27 -8.40
C GLU A 34 8.29 -2.16 -8.97
N MET A 35 8.23 -3.43 -8.54
CA MET A 35 7.15 -4.34 -8.92
C MET A 35 5.81 -3.84 -8.37
N ILE A 36 5.79 -3.43 -7.11
CA ILE A 36 4.57 -2.91 -6.45
C ILE A 36 4.15 -1.58 -7.07
N ILE A 37 5.11 -0.66 -7.24
CA ILE A 37 4.87 0.64 -7.85
C ILE A 37 4.31 0.50 -9.27
N SER A 38 4.91 -0.36 -10.10
CA SER A 38 4.45 -0.62 -11.45
C SER A 38 3.06 -1.27 -11.47
N ALA A 39 2.82 -2.21 -10.56
CA ALA A 39 1.53 -2.87 -10.44
C ALA A 39 0.43 -1.86 -10.04
N VAL A 40 0.67 -0.98 -9.06
CA VAL A 40 -0.27 0.10 -8.71
C VAL A 40 -0.53 0.99 -9.92
N LYS A 41 0.52 1.48 -10.58
CA LYS A 41 0.39 2.37 -11.74
C LYS A 41 -0.41 1.74 -12.89
N SER A 42 -0.30 0.42 -13.08
CA SER A 42 -1.04 -0.28 -14.14
C SER A 42 -2.56 -0.32 -13.93
N HIS A 43 -3.04 -0.06 -12.71
CA HIS A 43 -4.47 0.03 -12.42
C HIS A 43 -5.05 1.41 -12.75
N PHE A 44 -4.22 2.40 -13.02
CA PHE A 44 -4.67 3.75 -13.40
C PHE A 44 -4.68 3.95 -14.93
N PRO A 45 -5.57 4.78 -15.45
CA PRO A 45 -6.57 5.57 -14.74
C PRO A 45 -7.75 4.73 -14.25
N ILE A 46 -8.23 5.02 -13.04
CA ILE A 46 -9.43 4.41 -12.48
C ILE A 46 -10.61 5.32 -12.77
N LYS A 47 -11.64 4.76 -13.40
CA LYS A 47 -12.88 5.49 -13.68
C LYS A 47 -14.04 4.81 -12.99
N LYS A 48 -14.87 5.58 -12.32
CA LYS A 48 -16.09 5.11 -11.68
C LYS A 48 -17.23 6.05 -11.98
N SER A 49 -18.32 5.48 -12.44
CA SER A 49 -19.56 6.21 -12.72
C SER A 49 -20.69 5.60 -11.90
N MET A 50 -21.49 6.46 -11.29
CA MET A 50 -22.74 6.09 -10.64
C MET A 50 -23.84 7.05 -11.11
N TYR A 51 -24.92 6.48 -11.64
CA TYR A 51 -25.97 7.25 -12.35
C TYR A 51 -26.51 8.44 -11.54
N THR A 52 -26.69 8.27 -10.23
CA THR A 52 -27.29 9.29 -9.35
C THR A 52 -26.27 10.23 -8.70
N LEU A 53 -24.97 9.91 -8.76
CA LEU A 53 -23.94 10.66 -8.01
C LEU A 53 -23.04 11.45 -8.93
N GLY A 54 -22.51 10.80 -9.96
CA GLY A 54 -21.54 11.45 -10.87
C GLY A 54 -20.50 10.51 -11.42
N ASP A 55 -19.48 11.10 -11.99
CA ASP A 55 -18.36 10.43 -12.63
C ASP A 55 -17.06 10.83 -11.93
N MET A 56 -16.31 9.83 -11.43
CA MET A 56 -15.01 10.00 -10.80
C MET A 56 -13.92 9.40 -11.68
N LYS A 57 -12.82 10.12 -11.83
CA LYS A 57 -11.59 9.62 -12.44
C LYS A 57 -10.41 9.91 -11.53
N LEU A 58 -9.60 8.87 -11.29
CA LEU A 58 -8.29 8.99 -10.64
C LEU A 58 -7.22 8.69 -11.69
N SER A 59 -6.21 9.55 -11.81
CA SER A 59 -5.16 9.45 -12.83
C SER A 59 -3.80 9.91 -12.31
N ASN A 60 -2.75 9.71 -13.12
CA ASN A 60 -1.39 10.17 -12.84
C ASN A 60 -0.85 9.80 -11.46
N PRO A 61 -0.86 8.51 -11.06
CA PRO A 61 -0.45 8.11 -9.71
C PRO A 61 1.04 8.32 -9.50
N THR A 62 1.38 8.97 -8.39
CA THR A 62 2.72 8.93 -7.77
C THR A 62 2.64 7.95 -6.61
N VAL A 63 3.54 6.96 -6.60
CA VAL A 63 3.50 5.85 -5.63
C VAL A 63 4.83 5.76 -4.92
N TYR A 64 4.80 5.74 -3.59
CA TYR A 64 6.01 5.65 -2.76
C TYR A 64 5.69 4.96 -1.42
N PHE A 65 6.74 4.69 -0.64
CA PHE A 65 6.64 4.06 0.68
C PHE A 65 7.08 5.04 1.75
N GLU A 66 6.24 5.25 2.74
CA GLU A 66 6.50 6.14 3.87
C GLU A 66 5.84 5.58 5.13
N ASN A 67 6.55 5.63 6.28
CA ASN A 67 6.07 5.16 7.57
C ASN A 67 5.47 3.73 7.53
N ASP A 68 6.15 2.83 6.81
CA ASP A 68 5.73 1.44 6.61
C ASP A 68 4.35 1.28 5.94
N LYS A 69 3.94 2.27 5.17
CA LYS A 69 2.73 2.28 4.35
C LYS A 69 3.08 2.50 2.88
N LEU A 70 2.19 2.06 2.02
CA LEU A 70 2.17 2.41 0.61
C LEU A 70 1.33 3.68 0.46
N ILE A 71 1.93 4.74 -0.06
CA ILE A 71 1.27 6.02 -0.31
C ILE A 71 1.03 6.18 -1.80
N ILE A 72 -0.16 6.62 -2.15
CA ILE A 72 -0.58 6.85 -3.53
C ILE A 72 -1.17 8.25 -3.64
N ASP A 73 -0.46 9.14 -4.31
CA ASP A 73 -0.99 10.43 -4.73
C ASP A 73 -1.54 10.33 -6.15
N ALA A 74 -2.76 10.75 -6.38
CA ALA A 74 -3.37 10.73 -7.70
C ALA A 74 -4.13 12.03 -7.98
N ASP A 75 -4.16 12.43 -9.23
CA ASP A 75 -5.06 13.48 -9.67
C ASP A 75 -6.49 12.93 -9.67
N TYR A 76 -7.44 13.71 -9.18
CA TYR A 76 -8.86 13.36 -9.28
C TYR A 76 -9.63 14.38 -10.11
N GLU A 77 -10.61 13.88 -10.81
CA GLU A 77 -11.65 14.64 -11.51
C GLU A 77 -12.99 14.07 -11.06
N PHE A 78 -13.85 14.90 -10.49
CA PHE A 78 -15.21 14.53 -10.11
C PHE A 78 -16.19 15.45 -10.83
N LYS A 79 -17.10 14.86 -11.60
CA LYS A 79 -18.20 15.55 -12.26
C LYS A 79 -19.52 15.18 -11.59
N ASP A 80 -20.09 16.12 -10.86
CA ASP A 80 -21.42 15.97 -10.27
C ASP A 80 -22.49 15.95 -11.37
N ARG A 81 -23.41 14.99 -11.31
CA ARG A 81 -24.51 14.91 -12.29
C ARG A 81 -25.67 15.83 -12.00
N THR A 82 -25.84 16.22 -10.74
CA THR A 82 -26.93 17.07 -10.33
C THR A 82 -26.66 18.53 -10.69
N THR A 83 -25.43 18.98 -10.41
CA THR A 83 -25.01 20.37 -10.66
C THR A 83 -24.27 20.55 -11.98
N SER A 84 -23.80 19.45 -12.60
CA SER A 84 -22.85 19.44 -13.73
C SER A 84 -21.50 20.08 -13.39
N GLU A 85 -21.21 20.33 -12.15
CA GLU A 85 -19.97 20.93 -11.67
C GLU A 85 -18.82 19.96 -11.78
N LEU A 86 -17.65 20.45 -12.22
CA LEU A 86 -16.40 19.68 -12.30
C LEU A 86 -15.45 20.14 -11.21
N THR A 87 -15.17 19.25 -10.29
CA THR A 87 -14.15 19.46 -9.26
C THR A 87 -12.88 18.68 -9.61
N THR A 88 -11.72 19.31 -9.49
CA THR A 88 -10.43 18.69 -9.77
C THR A 88 -9.44 18.98 -8.65
N GLY A 89 -8.46 18.09 -8.47
CA GLY A 89 -7.43 18.26 -7.48
C GLY A 89 -6.56 17.03 -7.31
N LYS A 90 -6.01 16.85 -6.10
CA LYS A 90 -5.19 15.70 -5.71
C LYS A 90 -5.83 14.92 -4.59
N ALA A 91 -5.78 13.60 -4.70
CA ALA A 91 -6.21 12.67 -3.68
C ALA A 91 -4.99 11.92 -3.15
N ASN A 92 -4.79 11.92 -1.84
CA ASN A 92 -3.76 11.16 -1.16
C ASN A 92 -4.37 9.96 -0.48
N PHE A 93 -3.88 8.78 -0.79
CA PHE A 93 -4.31 7.52 -0.20
C PHE A 93 -3.15 6.86 0.53
N GLU A 94 -3.49 6.14 1.59
CA GLU A 94 -2.56 5.24 2.26
C GLU A 94 -3.10 3.80 2.20
N SER A 95 -2.21 2.83 2.09
CA SER A 95 -2.54 1.41 2.05
C SER A 95 -1.50 0.56 2.74
N GLU A 96 -1.91 -0.59 3.19
CA GLU A 96 -1.09 -1.74 3.52
C GLU A 96 -1.11 -2.74 2.35
N LEU A 97 -0.39 -3.85 2.49
CA LEU A 97 -0.42 -4.95 1.55
C LEU A 97 -0.95 -6.20 2.24
N GLU A 98 -1.86 -6.90 1.62
CA GLU A 98 -2.36 -8.21 2.05
C GLU A 98 -1.95 -9.27 1.03
N TYR A 99 -1.43 -10.40 1.53
CA TYR A 99 -1.08 -11.55 0.70
C TYR A 99 -2.10 -12.68 0.91
N LYS A 100 -2.73 -13.12 -0.17
CA LYS A 100 -3.71 -14.19 -0.15
C LYS A 100 -3.69 -14.99 -1.45
N ASN A 101 -3.56 -16.31 -1.36
CA ASN A 101 -3.59 -17.21 -2.52
C ASN A 101 -2.63 -16.80 -3.64
N SER A 102 -1.38 -16.53 -3.29
CA SER A 102 -0.33 -16.06 -4.21
C SER A 102 -0.59 -14.69 -4.86
N ASN A 103 -1.62 -14.00 -4.45
CA ASN A 103 -1.94 -12.64 -4.89
C ASN A 103 -1.63 -11.63 -3.80
N LEU A 104 -1.22 -10.46 -4.23
CA LEU A 104 -1.04 -9.29 -3.39
C LEU A 104 -2.19 -8.32 -3.64
N TYR A 105 -2.78 -7.80 -2.59
CA TYR A 105 -3.89 -6.84 -2.62
C TYR A 105 -3.48 -5.56 -1.90
N LEU A 106 -4.10 -4.45 -2.27
CA LEU A 106 -4.12 -3.26 -1.43
C LEU A 106 -5.05 -3.55 -0.24
N TRP A 107 -4.57 -3.29 0.97
CA TRP A 107 -5.34 -3.49 2.20
C TRP A 107 -5.40 -2.20 3.00
N ASN A 108 -6.50 -1.97 3.72
CA ASN A 108 -6.72 -0.70 4.43
C ASN A 108 -6.48 0.52 3.51
N PHE A 109 -6.96 0.43 2.27
CA PHE A 109 -6.83 1.50 1.28
C PHE A 109 -7.77 2.66 1.64
N ASN A 110 -7.22 3.68 2.26
CA ASN A 110 -7.97 4.80 2.84
C ASN A 110 -7.58 6.13 2.20
N LEU A 111 -8.59 6.96 1.91
CA LEU A 111 -8.36 8.35 1.57
C LEU A 111 -7.90 9.11 2.82
N LYS A 112 -6.73 9.73 2.76
CA LYS A 112 -6.17 10.56 3.83
C LYS A 112 -6.50 12.03 3.62
N LYS A 113 -6.40 12.48 2.37
CA LYS A 113 -6.52 13.90 2.06
C LYS A 113 -7.04 14.11 0.65
N LEU A 114 -7.87 15.14 0.50
CA LEU A 114 -8.34 15.66 -0.78
C LEU A 114 -7.98 17.14 -0.85
N ILE A 115 -7.22 17.52 -1.87
CA ILE A 115 -6.73 18.88 -2.06
C ILE A 115 -7.29 19.37 -3.39
N THR A 116 -8.04 20.46 -3.36
CA THR A 116 -8.51 21.10 -4.59
C THR A 116 -7.37 21.77 -5.34
N LYS A 117 -7.61 22.14 -6.59
CA LYS A 117 -6.62 22.76 -7.49
C LYS A 117 -6.04 24.06 -6.93
N ASP A 118 -6.78 24.78 -6.10
CA ASP A 118 -6.36 25.99 -5.38
C ASP A 118 -5.58 25.72 -4.07
N GLY A 119 -5.22 24.46 -3.81
CA GLY A 119 -4.40 24.06 -2.67
C GLY A 119 -5.14 24.05 -1.32
N LYS A 120 -6.44 24.23 -1.31
CA LYS A 120 -7.24 24.16 -0.08
C LYS A 120 -7.58 22.72 0.26
N ASP A 121 -7.39 22.35 1.53
CA ASP A 121 -7.99 21.15 2.08
C ASP A 121 -9.51 21.32 2.07
N THR A 122 -10.17 20.57 1.26
CA THR A 122 -11.64 20.60 1.21
C THR A 122 -12.20 19.39 1.93
N LYS A 123 -13.32 19.61 2.65
CA LYS A 123 -14.19 18.49 3.00
C LYS A 123 -14.72 17.94 1.67
N PRO A 124 -14.43 16.67 1.34
CA PRO A 124 -14.89 16.11 0.09
C PRO A 124 -16.40 16.16 0.01
N ASP A 125 -16.93 16.46 -1.15
CA ASP A 125 -18.35 16.30 -1.43
C ASP A 125 -18.79 14.87 -1.08
N LYS A 126 -20.01 14.74 -0.51
CA LYS A 126 -20.58 13.46 -0.09
C LYS A 126 -20.59 12.44 -1.22
N TYR A 127 -20.87 12.86 -2.45
CA TYR A 127 -20.94 12.00 -3.61
C TYR A 127 -19.54 11.57 -4.07
N ALA A 128 -18.57 12.50 -4.05
CA ALA A 128 -17.17 12.20 -4.30
C ALA A 128 -16.64 11.15 -3.31
N LEU A 129 -16.95 11.29 -2.01
CA LEU A 129 -16.58 10.30 -0.99
C LEU A 129 -17.17 8.93 -1.26
N THR A 130 -18.45 8.87 -1.67
CA THR A 130 -19.11 7.59 -1.98
C THR A 130 -18.43 6.88 -3.16
N LEU A 131 -18.07 7.62 -4.20
CA LEU A 131 -17.35 7.06 -5.34
C LEU A 131 -15.94 6.59 -4.98
N ILE A 132 -15.21 7.37 -4.18
CA ILE A 132 -13.89 7.00 -3.67
C ILE A 132 -13.99 5.74 -2.80
N SER A 133 -14.96 5.64 -1.92
CA SER A 133 -15.18 4.44 -1.09
C SER A 133 -15.48 3.22 -1.95
N THR A 134 -16.23 3.37 -3.04
CA THR A 134 -16.51 2.28 -3.98
C THR A 134 -15.25 1.83 -4.70
N ILE A 135 -14.40 2.77 -5.13
CA ILE A 135 -13.09 2.48 -5.74
C ILE A 135 -12.20 1.74 -4.74
N SER A 136 -12.13 2.23 -3.50
CA SER A 136 -11.35 1.60 -2.42
C SER A 136 -11.79 0.16 -2.19
N TYR A 137 -13.09 -0.10 -2.12
CA TYR A 137 -13.64 -1.45 -1.99
C TYR A 137 -13.24 -2.36 -3.16
N GLU A 138 -13.31 -1.87 -4.39
CA GLU A 138 -12.95 -2.68 -5.57
C GLU A 138 -11.46 -3.03 -5.60
N LEU A 139 -10.59 -2.09 -5.25
CA LEU A 139 -9.15 -2.30 -5.21
C LEU A 139 -8.74 -3.26 -4.09
N GLN A 140 -9.43 -3.23 -2.95
CA GLN A 140 -9.14 -4.11 -1.81
C GLN A 140 -9.63 -5.55 -2.04
N TYR A 141 -10.84 -5.72 -2.56
CA TYR A 141 -11.51 -7.02 -2.50
C TYR A 141 -11.72 -7.70 -3.84
N LYS A 142 -11.69 -6.97 -4.95
CA LYS A 142 -12.03 -7.52 -6.27
C LYS A 142 -10.87 -7.64 -7.23
N LYS A 143 -9.84 -6.82 -7.07
CA LYS A 143 -8.72 -6.75 -8.02
C LYS A 143 -7.40 -6.98 -7.30
N PRO A 144 -6.74 -8.14 -7.52
CA PRO A 144 -5.38 -8.32 -7.02
C PRO A 144 -4.46 -7.28 -7.67
N LEU A 145 -3.57 -6.73 -6.86
CA LEU A 145 -2.55 -5.80 -7.30
C LEU A 145 -1.51 -6.52 -8.17
N LEU A 146 -1.07 -7.71 -7.70
CA LEU A 146 0.00 -8.47 -8.32
C LEU A 146 -0.13 -9.95 -8.00
N TYR A 147 0.07 -10.82 -8.99
CA TYR A 147 0.21 -12.26 -8.80
C TYR A 147 1.68 -12.63 -8.65
N LEU A 148 2.04 -13.16 -7.48
CA LEU A 148 3.42 -13.57 -7.15
C LEU A 148 3.71 -15.03 -7.50
N GLY A 149 2.70 -15.87 -7.69
CA GLY A 149 2.83 -17.30 -7.92
C GLY A 149 3.54 -17.71 -9.23
N SER A 150 3.71 -16.79 -10.17
CA SER A 150 4.47 -17.06 -11.40
C SER A 150 5.98 -17.12 -11.17
N ASN A 151 6.49 -16.58 -10.09
CA ASN A 151 7.90 -16.53 -9.77
C ASN A 151 8.25 -17.52 -8.65
N LYS A 152 9.03 -18.55 -8.98
CA LYS A 152 9.45 -19.60 -8.03
C LYS A 152 10.08 -19.05 -6.73
N LYS A 153 10.73 -17.88 -6.80
CA LYS A 153 11.31 -17.21 -5.63
C LYS A 153 10.24 -16.86 -4.58
N PHE A 154 9.02 -16.59 -4.98
CA PHE A 154 7.95 -16.13 -4.11
C PHE A 154 6.96 -17.24 -3.70
N ASN A 155 7.10 -18.46 -4.23
CA ASN A 155 6.17 -19.56 -3.95
C ASN A 155 6.12 -20.00 -2.48
N SER A 156 7.17 -19.70 -1.71
CA SER A 156 7.24 -20.05 -0.27
C SER A 156 6.70 -18.97 0.65
N ILE A 157 6.24 -17.84 0.10
CA ILE A 157 5.69 -16.72 0.88
C ILE A 157 4.33 -17.14 1.46
N LYS A 158 4.15 -16.87 2.74
CA LYS A 158 2.88 -17.07 3.48
C LYS A 158 2.23 -15.75 3.88
N ASN A 159 3.04 -14.71 4.05
CA ASN A 159 2.59 -13.38 4.42
C ASN A 159 3.47 -12.30 3.78
N VAL A 160 2.93 -11.09 3.62
CA VAL A 160 3.68 -9.92 3.13
C VAL A 160 3.42 -8.75 4.07
N LYS A 161 4.50 -8.02 4.39
CA LYS A 161 4.40 -6.79 5.17
C LYS A 161 5.34 -5.71 4.64
N ILE A 162 5.01 -4.47 4.94
CA ILE A 162 5.91 -3.33 4.75
C ILE A 162 6.60 -3.07 6.09
N LYS A 163 7.94 -3.03 6.09
CA LYS A 163 8.75 -2.72 7.27
C LYS A 163 10.02 -1.98 6.86
N ASN A 164 10.34 -0.89 7.55
CA ASN A 164 11.46 0.00 7.20
C ASN A 164 11.37 0.43 5.73
N ASN A 165 10.17 0.73 5.28
CA ASN A 165 9.84 1.05 3.89
C ASN A 165 10.28 -0.01 2.87
N LYS A 166 10.48 -1.26 3.26
CA LYS A 166 10.73 -2.42 2.40
C LYS A 166 9.52 -3.34 2.37
N VAL A 167 9.29 -4.00 1.24
CA VAL A 167 8.25 -5.03 1.12
C VAL A 167 8.89 -6.39 1.35
N LEU A 168 8.48 -7.05 2.43
CA LEU A 168 9.06 -8.32 2.89
C LEU A 168 8.01 -9.42 2.83
N GLY A 169 8.33 -10.48 2.08
CA GLY A 169 7.60 -11.74 2.11
C GLY A 169 8.15 -12.65 3.20
N GLU A 170 7.30 -13.15 4.06
CA GLU A 170 7.61 -14.12 5.12
C GLU A 170 7.29 -15.54 4.64
N LYS A 171 8.22 -16.48 4.86
CA LYS A 171 8.07 -17.91 4.49
C LYS A 171 7.32 -18.72 5.53
#